data_7fbc1d41fe4c2c744b43fcd01040980a
#
_entry.id   7fbc1d41fe4c2c744b43fcd01040980a
#
_cell.length_a   1.000
_cell.length_b   1.000
_cell.length_c   1.000
_cell.angle_alpha   90.00
_cell.angle_beta   90.00
_cell.angle_gamma   90.00
#
_symmetry.space_group_name_H-M   'P 1'
#
loop_
_entity.id
_entity.type
_entity.pdbx_description
1 polymer ?
#
loop_
_entity_poly.entity_id
_entity_poly.type
_entity_poly.pdbx_seq_one_letter_code
_entity_poly.pdbx_strand_id
1 'polypeptide(L)'
;WIATRAGGHFATLYTHIDDMVESTRMVTPQGVMQTRRLPGSGAGPSPDRMVIGSEGILGIITEASVRLHSRPKYKATASITFDDFMDGVETVRKISQAGLYPTNCRLLDPEESISVDPMNPITTLVVGFESGDHPVDTRMSRALEIAKECKGKFDEKAVVNQSENSAKAEQEETAADLWKNAFIRLPYYKNHLIRYGIIGDTFETSIPWEKFGDFYRGIKSDISSIIKEATGYDGLVSCRFTHVYPDGPAVYIS
;
A
#
# COMPACT_ATOMS: atom_id res chain seq x y z
N TRP A 1 4.20 -2.46 -15.37
CA TRP A 1 3.01 -2.53 -14.52
C TRP A 1 2.01 -3.60 -14.96
N ILE A 2 1.59 -3.60 -16.22
CA ILE A 2 0.60 -4.56 -16.73
C ILE A 2 1.16 -5.98 -16.66
N ALA A 3 2.37 -6.21 -17.16
CA ALA A 3 2.99 -7.53 -17.17
C ALA A 3 3.23 -8.12 -15.77
N THR A 4 3.49 -7.27 -14.77
CA THR A 4 3.72 -7.71 -13.38
C THR A 4 2.47 -7.65 -12.49
N ARG A 5 1.32 -7.21 -13.05
CA ARG A 5 0.08 -6.97 -12.30
C ARG A 5 0.29 -6.07 -11.07
N ALA A 6 1.10 -5.03 -11.24
CA ALA A 6 1.48 -4.17 -10.14
C ALA A 6 0.28 -3.43 -9.55
N GLY A 7 0.21 -3.42 -8.22
CA GLY A 7 -0.55 -2.44 -7.46
C GLY A 7 0.26 -1.14 -7.33
N GLY A 8 -0.23 -0.21 -6.58
CA GLY A 8 0.47 1.04 -6.27
C GLY A 8 0.09 1.51 -4.88
N HIS A 9 0.68 2.60 -4.42
CA HIS A 9 0.40 3.18 -3.10
C HIS A 9 -1.09 3.56 -2.90
N PHE A 10 -1.82 3.77 -3.98
CA PHE A 10 -3.22 4.19 -3.99
C PHE A 10 -4.19 3.07 -4.37
N ALA A 11 -3.74 1.81 -4.33
CA ALA A 11 -4.54 0.66 -4.75
C ALA A 11 -5.78 0.42 -3.88
N THR A 12 -5.82 0.91 -2.65
CA THR A 12 -7.01 0.78 -1.78
C THR A 12 -8.25 1.46 -2.38
N LEU A 13 -8.09 2.60 -3.06
CA LEU A 13 -9.18 3.28 -3.77
C LEU A 13 -9.16 2.96 -5.28
N TYR A 14 -7.99 3.15 -5.92
CA TYR A 14 -7.89 3.08 -7.38
C TYR A 14 -7.65 1.66 -7.89
N THR A 15 -7.55 0.71 -6.98
CA THR A 15 -7.37 -0.72 -7.25
C THR A 15 -6.05 -1.06 -7.95
N HIS A 16 -5.96 -2.26 -8.50
CA HIS A 16 -4.77 -2.73 -9.20
C HIS A 16 -4.86 -2.37 -10.68
N ILE A 17 -3.75 -2.51 -11.41
CA ILE A 17 -3.66 -2.22 -12.84
C ILE A 17 -4.69 -2.99 -13.67
N ASP A 18 -5.09 -4.18 -13.21
CA ASP A 18 -6.10 -5.01 -13.90
C ASP A 18 -7.50 -4.39 -13.93
N ASP A 19 -7.86 -3.53 -12.98
CA ASP A 19 -9.12 -2.79 -13.01
C ASP A 19 -9.03 -1.48 -13.82
N MET A 20 -7.83 -1.04 -14.11
CA MET A 20 -7.57 0.15 -14.94
C MET A 20 -7.43 -0.20 -16.42
N VAL A 21 -7.01 -1.42 -16.76
CA VAL A 21 -6.83 -1.86 -18.15
C VAL A 21 -8.17 -2.23 -18.77
N GLU A 22 -8.48 -1.61 -19.92
CA GLU A 22 -9.70 -1.85 -20.69
C GLU A 22 -9.48 -2.80 -21.86
N SER A 23 -8.27 -2.84 -22.42
CA SER A 23 -7.88 -3.75 -23.50
C SER A 23 -6.38 -3.87 -23.61
N THR A 24 -5.93 -4.98 -24.17
CA THR A 24 -4.52 -5.28 -24.41
C THR A 24 -4.27 -5.76 -25.84
N ARG A 25 -3.07 -5.49 -26.36
CA ARG A 25 -2.52 -6.09 -27.57
C ARG A 25 -1.20 -6.76 -27.24
N MET A 26 -1.09 -8.04 -27.59
CA MET A 26 0.07 -8.86 -27.28
C MET A 26 0.52 -9.62 -28.53
N VAL A 27 1.82 -9.66 -28.77
CA VAL A 27 2.44 -10.53 -29.77
C VAL A 27 2.84 -11.84 -29.10
N THR A 28 2.32 -12.94 -29.64
CA THR A 28 2.59 -14.30 -29.15
C THR A 28 3.27 -15.13 -30.23
N PRO A 29 3.86 -16.31 -29.92
CA PRO A 29 4.40 -17.22 -30.94
C PRO A 29 3.37 -17.69 -31.97
N GLN A 30 2.09 -17.64 -31.67
CA GLN A 30 0.99 -18.07 -32.57
C GLN A 30 0.37 -16.92 -33.34
N GLY A 31 0.79 -15.67 -33.08
CA GLY A 31 0.25 -14.49 -33.75
C GLY A 31 -0.11 -13.35 -32.78
N VAL A 32 -0.83 -12.38 -33.28
CA VAL A 32 -1.27 -11.23 -32.49
C VAL A 32 -2.59 -11.54 -31.80
N MET A 33 -2.60 -11.42 -30.48
CA MET A 33 -3.82 -11.40 -29.66
C MET A 33 -4.18 -9.94 -29.38
N GLN A 34 -5.40 -9.56 -29.65
CA GLN A 34 -5.92 -8.22 -29.35
C GLN A 34 -7.32 -8.34 -28.76
N THR A 35 -7.53 -7.75 -27.61
CA THR A 35 -8.82 -7.69 -26.95
C THR A 35 -9.61 -6.46 -27.37
N ARG A 36 -10.90 -6.46 -27.13
CA ARG A 36 -11.77 -5.33 -27.46
C ARG A 36 -11.76 -4.31 -26.33
N ARG A 37 -11.69 -3.05 -26.68
CA ARG A 37 -11.92 -1.96 -25.73
C ARG A 37 -13.41 -1.87 -25.42
N LEU A 38 -13.82 -2.44 -24.30
CA LEU A 38 -15.20 -2.46 -23.83
C LEU A 38 -15.28 -1.95 -22.40
N PRO A 39 -16.39 -1.30 -22.00
CA PRO A 39 -16.70 -1.14 -20.58
C PRO A 39 -16.74 -2.51 -19.89
N GLY A 40 -16.72 -2.58 -18.57
CA GLY A 40 -16.74 -3.84 -17.84
C GLY A 40 -17.76 -4.82 -18.42
N SER A 41 -17.33 -6.05 -18.69
CA SER A 41 -18.16 -7.09 -19.29
C SER A 41 -18.24 -8.31 -18.37
N GLY A 42 -19.45 -8.86 -18.21
CA GLY A 42 -19.70 -10.13 -17.53
C GLY A 42 -19.72 -11.34 -18.47
N ALA A 43 -19.37 -11.18 -19.74
CA ALA A 43 -19.44 -12.23 -20.75
C ALA A 43 -18.15 -13.07 -20.79
N GLY A 44 -18.17 -14.20 -20.10
CA GLY A 44 -17.10 -15.20 -20.11
C GLY A 44 -15.79 -14.76 -19.41
N PRO A 45 -14.73 -15.60 -19.51
CA PRO A 45 -13.43 -15.28 -18.99
C PRO A 45 -12.83 -14.05 -19.68
N SER A 46 -12.15 -13.17 -18.91
CA SER A 46 -11.47 -12.01 -19.47
C SER A 46 -10.10 -12.38 -20.01
N PRO A 47 -9.84 -12.24 -21.34
CA PRO A 47 -8.53 -12.47 -21.90
C PRO A 47 -7.51 -11.42 -21.42
N ASP A 48 -7.92 -10.20 -21.06
CA ASP A 48 -7.05 -9.18 -20.48
C ASP A 48 -6.49 -9.65 -19.14
N ARG A 49 -7.32 -10.23 -18.27
CA ARG A 49 -6.88 -10.76 -16.98
C ARG A 49 -5.94 -11.96 -17.10
N MET A 50 -5.94 -12.66 -18.23
CA MET A 50 -4.96 -13.69 -18.53
C MET A 50 -3.60 -13.09 -18.93
N VAL A 51 -3.60 -11.97 -19.65
CA VAL A 51 -2.38 -11.25 -20.09
C VAL A 51 -1.74 -10.47 -18.95
N ILE A 52 -2.56 -9.83 -18.11
CA ILE A 52 -2.10 -9.04 -16.98
C ILE A 52 -1.45 -9.97 -15.94
N GLY A 53 -0.21 -9.68 -15.57
CA GLY A 53 0.56 -10.52 -14.65
C GLY A 53 1.22 -11.73 -15.32
N SER A 54 1.24 -11.81 -16.66
CA SER A 54 1.85 -12.92 -17.38
C SER A 54 3.38 -12.88 -17.42
N GLU A 55 4.00 -11.75 -17.08
CA GLU A 55 5.47 -11.55 -17.02
C GLU A 55 6.24 -12.06 -18.24
N GLY A 56 5.59 -12.03 -19.42
CA GLY A 56 6.19 -12.41 -20.69
C GLY A 56 6.05 -13.90 -21.05
N ILE A 57 5.46 -14.74 -20.19
CA ILE A 57 5.30 -16.19 -20.48
C ILE A 57 4.34 -16.49 -21.62
N LEU A 58 3.41 -15.59 -21.92
CA LEU A 58 2.45 -15.74 -23.01
C LEU A 58 2.87 -14.97 -24.27
N GLY A 59 3.68 -13.92 -24.13
CA GLY A 59 4.08 -13.05 -25.22
C GLY A 59 4.50 -11.67 -24.74
N ILE A 60 4.62 -10.75 -25.69
CA ILE A 60 5.07 -9.36 -25.44
C ILE A 60 3.86 -8.43 -25.59
N ILE A 61 3.50 -7.74 -24.51
CA ILE A 61 2.46 -6.71 -24.53
C ILE A 61 3.00 -5.49 -25.28
N THR A 62 2.34 -5.10 -26.35
CA THR A 62 2.76 -3.98 -27.21
C THR A 62 1.91 -2.75 -27.03
N GLU A 63 0.63 -2.92 -26.66
CA GLU A 63 -0.31 -1.82 -26.48
C GLU A 63 -1.31 -2.17 -25.37
N ALA A 64 -1.79 -1.14 -24.68
CA ALA A 64 -2.90 -1.25 -23.76
C ALA A 64 -3.74 0.04 -23.74
N SER A 65 -5.05 -0.10 -23.59
CA SER A 65 -5.93 1.02 -23.26
C SER A 65 -6.17 1.01 -21.76
N VAL A 66 -5.94 2.14 -21.10
CA VAL A 66 -6.11 2.28 -19.66
C VAL A 66 -7.08 3.40 -19.31
N ARG A 67 -7.86 3.21 -18.26
CA ARG A 67 -8.71 4.24 -17.69
C ARG A 67 -7.85 5.25 -16.94
N LEU A 68 -8.12 6.53 -17.16
CA LEU A 68 -7.48 7.62 -16.44
C LEU A 68 -8.42 8.19 -15.39
N HIS A 69 -7.85 8.63 -14.27
CA HIS A 69 -8.54 9.36 -13.23
C HIS A 69 -8.21 10.85 -13.31
N SER A 70 -9.17 11.71 -12.94
CA SER A 70 -8.92 13.14 -12.79
C SER A 70 -7.92 13.39 -11.69
N ARG A 71 -7.10 14.44 -11.83
CA ARG A 71 -6.23 14.88 -10.73
C ARG A 71 -7.08 15.24 -9.52
N PRO A 72 -6.71 14.79 -8.33
CA PRO A 72 -7.45 15.14 -7.13
C PRO A 72 -7.30 16.63 -6.82
N LYS A 73 -8.45 17.29 -6.57
CA LYS A 73 -8.56 18.69 -6.14
C LYS A 73 -8.62 18.81 -4.63
N TYR A 74 -9.15 17.79 -3.99
CA TYR A 74 -9.33 17.71 -2.54
C TYR A 74 -8.49 16.54 -2.02
N LYS A 75 -7.72 16.81 -0.97
CA LYS A 75 -6.89 15.82 -0.30
C LYS A 75 -6.95 16.01 1.19
N ALA A 76 -7.00 14.93 1.94
CA ALA A 76 -6.81 14.93 3.39
C ALA A 76 -5.87 13.79 3.76
N THR A 77 -4.89 14.06 4.61
CA THR A 77 -3.93 13.05 5.08
C THR A 77 -3.73 13.21 6.58
N ALA A 78 -3.65 12.09 7.29
CA ALA A 78 -3.35 12.04 8.71
C ALA A 78 -2.35 10.93 9.01
N SER A 79 -1.48 11.18 10.01
CA SER A 79 -0.62 10.19 10.64
C SER A 79 -1.16 9.91 12.04
N ILE A 80 -1.35 8.64 12.36
CA ILE A 80 -1.93 8.17 13.62
C ILE A 80 -0.97 7.17 14.23
N THR A 81 -0.67 7.32 15.50
CA THR A 81 0.23 6.42 16.23
C THR A 81 -0.54 5.57 17.23
N PHE A 82 0.00 4.39 17.52
CA PHE A 82 -0.57 3.43 18.48
C PHE A 82 0.54 2.87 19.37
N ASP A 83 0.20 2.63 20.63
CA ASP A 83 1.12 1.97 21.56
C ASP A 83 1.21 0.45 21.27
N ASP A 84 0.14 -0.13 20.73
CA ASP A 84 0.05 -1.54 20.33
C ASP A 84 -0.25 -1.66 18.83
N PHE A 85 0.51 -2.49 18.13
CA PHE A 85 0.31 -2.75 16.71
C PHE A 85 -1.07 -3.32 16.40
N MET A 86 -1.62 -4.15 17.28
CA MET A 86 -2.94 -4.75 17.09
C MET A 86 -4.10 -3.74 17.21
N ASP A 87 -3.94 -2.66 17.98
CA ASP A 87 -4.90 -1.54 17.99
C ASP A 87 -4.90 -0.83 16.61
N GLY A 88 -3.73 -0.68 15.97
CA GLY A 88 -3.60 -0.20 14.60
C GLY A 88 -4.24 -1.15 13.58
N VAL A 89 -4.04 -2.44 13.71
CA VAL A 89 -4.64 -3.48 12.86
C VAL A 89 -6.17 -3.42 12.91
N GLU A 90 -6.73 -3.32 14.11
CA GLU A 90 -8.19 -3.22 14.30
C GLU A 90 -8.73 -1.91 13.70
N THR A 91 -8.00 -0.81 13.83
CA THR A 91 -8.35 0.46 13.19
C THR A 91 -8.44 0.32 11.67
N VAL A 92 -7.42 -0.26 11.05
CA VAL A 92 -7.36 -0.46 9.60
C VAL A 92 -8.48 -1.39 9.13
N ARG A 93 -8.76 -2.47 9.86
CA ARG A 93 -9.88 -3.37 9.58
C ARG A 93 -11.20 -2.62 9.57
N LYS A 94 -11.48 -1.84 10.60
CA LYS A 94 -12.73 -1.05 10.71
C LYS A 94 -12.84 0.00 9.60
N ILE A 95 -11.75 0.69 9.26
CA ILE A 95 -11.73 1.68 8.18
C ILE A 95 -12.07 1.01 6.83
N SER A 96 -11.47 -0.14 6.54
CA SER A 96 -11.71 -0.86 5.28
C SER A 96 -13.14 -1.39 5.18
N GLN A 97 -13.69 -1.89 6.30
CA GLN A 97 -15.05 -2.44 6.36
C GLN A 97 -16.15 -1.35 6.44
N ALA A 98 -15.79 -0.13 6.83
CA ALA A 98 -16.73 1.00 6.88
C ALA A 98 -17.06 1.60 5.49
N GLY A 99 -16.46 1.12 4.41
CA GLY A 99 -16.69 1.63 3.06
C GLY A 99 -16.20 3.06 2.86
N LEU A 100 -15.18 3.48 3.59
CA LEU A 100 -14.63 4.85 3.48
C LEU A 100 -13.75 5.02 2.23
N TYR A 101 -13.18 3.93 1.72
CA TYR A 101 -12.32 3.91 0.53
C TYR A 101 -11.17 4.93 0.59
N PRO A 102 -10.26 4.85 1.57
CA PRO A 102 -9.09 5.71 1.61
C PRO A 102 -8.21 5.48 0.37
N THR A 103 -7.60 6.53 -0.16
CA THR A 103 -6.62 6.42 -1.25
C THR A 103 -5.32 5.79 -0.77
N ASN A 104 -4.95 6.07 0.47
CA ASN A 104 -3.81 5.47 1.15
C ASN A 104 -4.27 5.00 2.54
N CYS A 105 -3.98 3.76 2.90
CA CYS A 105 -4.23 3.20 4.23
C CYS A 105 -3.10 2.22 4.53
N ARG A 106 -2.09 2.71 5.23
CA ARG A 106 -0.82 2.02 5.40
C ARG A 106 -0.42 1.97 6.86
N LEU A 107 -0.41 0.78 7.40
CA LEU A 107 0.01 0.52 8.77
C LEU A 107 1.45 -0.01 8.77
N LEU A 108 2.28 0.58 9.60
CA LEU A 108 3.68 0.21 9.84
C LEU A 108 3.80 -0.29 11.27
N ASP A 109 4.46 -1.42 11.48
CA ASP A 109 4.85 -1.82 12.83
C ASP A 109 6.04 -0.98 13.33
N PRO A 110 6.44 -1.06 14.61
CA PRO A 110 7.53 -0.26 15.14
C PRO A 110 8.83 -0.45 14.37
N GLU A 111 9.16 -1.67 13.96
CA GLU A 111 10.39 -1.97 13.23
C GLU A 111 10.38 -1.37 11.82
N GLU A 112 9.26 -1.38 11.14
CA GLU A 112 9.13 -0.74 9.82
C GLU A 112 9.17 0.78 9.94
N SER A 113 8.64 1.34 11.05
CA SER A 113 8.61 2.78 11.30
C SER A 113 10.00 3.37 11.53
N ILE A 114 11.03 2.58 11.86
CA ILE A 114 12.43 3.00 11.95
C ILE A 114 12.88 3.68 10.65
N SER A 115 12.36 3.26 9.51
CA SER A 115 12.67 3.88 8.22
C SER A 115 12.14 5.32 8.08
N VAL A 116 11.15 5.70 8.89
CA VAL A 116 10.51 7.03 8.91
C VAL A 116 11.04 7.88 10.06
N ASP A 117 11.06 7.33 11.26
CA ASP A 117 11.59 7.97 12.47
C ASP A 117 12.47 6.97 13.26
N PRO A 118 13.79 6.96 13.01
CA PRO A 118 14.70 6.06 13.70
C PRO A 118 14.81 6.31 15.21
N MET A 119 14.45 7.52 15.66
CA MET A 119 14.61 7.90 17.07
C MET A 119 13.42 7.52 17.93
N ASN A 120 12.28 7.30 17.31
CA ASN A 120 11.03 6.95 18.01
C ASN A 120 10.20 5.93 17.22
N PRO A 121 10.68 4.67 17.14
CA PRO A 121 9.96 3.62 16.43
C PRO A 121 8.63 3.32 17.13
N ILE A 122 7.53 3.65 16.48
CA ILE A 122 6.17 3.45 17.00
C ILE A 122 5.24 2.99 15.88
N THR A 123 4.27 2.16 16.22
CA THR A 123 3.22 1.79 15.25
C THR A 123 2.59 3.03 14.65
N THR A 124 2.62 3.13 13.32
CA THR A 124 2.14 4.30 12.60
C THR A 124 1.17 3.91 11.49
N LEU A 125 -0.01 4.50 11.50
CA LEU A 125 -0.97 4.43 10.40
C LEU A 125 -0.93 5.75 9.62
N VAL A 126 -0.63 5.66 8.34
CA VAL A 126 -0.84 6.77 7.39
C VAL A 126 -2.14 6.51 6.65
N VAL A 127 -3.10 7.41 6.81
CA VAL A 127 -4.39 7.37 6.11
C VAL A 127 -4.59 8.63 5.28
N GLY A 128 -5.05 8.46 4.04
CA GLY A 128 -5.27 9.55 3.11
C GLY A 128 -6.53 9.37 2.28
N PHE A 129 -7.19 10.47 1.97
CA PHE A 129 -8.34 10.53 1.08
C PHE A 129 -8.10 11.56 -0.02
N GLU A 130 -8.57 11.27 -1.22
CA GLU A 130 -8.48 12.16 -2.37
C GLU A 130 -9.78 12.15 -3.16
N SER A 131 -10.13 13.29 -3.75
CA SER A 131 -11.25 13.42 -4.68
C SER A 131 -10.96 14.48 -5.74
N GLY A 132 -11.38 14.22 -6.98
CA GLY A 132 -11.37 15.20 -8.07
C GLY A 132 -12.63 16.10 -8.10
N ASP A 133 -13.62 15.82 -7.25
CA ASP A 133 -14.97 16.41 -7.37
C ASP A 133 -15.47 17.08 -6.09
N HIS A 134 -15.31 16.45 -4.92
CA HIS A 134 -15.91 16.91 -3.66
C HIS A 134 -14.91 16.84 -2.49
N PRO A 135 -15.15 17.65 -1.42
CA PRO A 135 -14.37 17.59 -0.19
C PRO A 135 -14.37 16.20 0.45
N VAL A 136 -13.28 15.85 1.12
CA VAL A 136 -13.07 14.53 1.74
C VAL A 136 -13.05 14.57 3.27
N ASP A 137 -13.35 15.72 3.86
CA ASP A 137 -13.29 15.98 5.30
C ASP A 137 -14.15 15.01 6.12
N THR A 138 -15.37 14.73 5.67
CA THR A 138 -16.28 13.82 6.35
C THR A 138 -15.72 12.39 6.42
N ARG A 139 -15.05 11.93 5.35
CA ARG A 139 -14.41 10.61 5.34
C ARG A 139 -13.21 10.58 6.29
N MET A 140 -12.40 11.63 6.29
CA MET A 140 -11.27 11.76 7.20
C MET A 140 -11.75 11.80 8.64
N SER A 141 -12.76 12.62 8.97
CA SER A 141 -13.31 12.71 10.32
C SER A 141 -13.78 11.33 10.82
N ARG A 142 -14.49 10.56 9.98
CA ARG A 142 -14.94 9.21 10.37
C ARG A 142 -13.76 8.24 10.58
N ALA A 143 -12.73 8.32 9.76
CA ALA A 143 -11.52 7.50 9.95
C ALA A 143 -10.81 7.84 11.27
N LEU A 144 -10.73 9.11 11.63
CA LEU A 144 -10.13 9.57 12.88
C LEU A 144 -10.96 9.18 14.11
N GLU A 145 -12.31 9.19 14.01
CA GLU A 145 -13.18 8.66 15.05
C GLU A 145 -12.91 7.17 15.30
N ILE A 146 -12.85 6.37 14.23
CA ILE A 146 -12.53 4.93 14.32
C ILE A 146 -11.15 4.74 14.97
N ALA A 147 -10.18 5.56 14.63
CA ALA A 147 -8.86 5.49 15.22
C ALA A 147 -8.90 5.81 16.74
N LYS A 148 -9.64 6.83 17.16
CA LYS A 148 -9.85 7.14 18.58
C LYS A 148 -10.52 5.98 19.34
N GLU A 149 -11.52 5.35 18.73
CA GLU A 149 -12.18 4.16 19.31
C GLU A 149 -11.18 3.01 19.56
N CYS A 150 -10.13 2.92 18.76
CA CYS A 150 -9.06 1.93 18.85
C CYS A 150 -7.77 2.50 19.48
N LYS A 151 -7.86 3.50 20.33
CA LYS A 151 -6.75 4.10 21.11
C LYS A 151 -5.68 4.80 20.25
N GLY A 152 -5.97 5.13 18.99
CA GLY A 152 -5.09 5.90 18.12
C GLY A 152 -4.87 7.31 18.62
N LYS A 153 -3.64 7.79 18.52
CA LYS A 153 -3.19 9.12 18.92
C LYS A 153 -2.77 9.91 17.70
N PHE A 154 -3.25 11.13 17.56
CA PHE A 154 -2.87 12.03 16.47
C PHE A 154 -3.06 13.49 16.90
N ASP A 155 -2.31 14.37 16.28
CA ASP A 155 -2.50 15.81 16.41
C ASP A 155 -3.55 16.28 15.39
N GLU A 156 -4.64 16.86 15.86
CA GLU A 156 -5.70 17.39 14.97
C GLU A 156 -5.18 18.52 14.07
N LYS A 157 -4.15 19.25 14.49
CA LYS A 157 -3.50 20.30 13.69
C LYS A 157 -2.60 19.74 12.59
N ALA A 158 -2.13 18.51 12.73
CA ALA A 158 -1.32 17.81 11.73
C ALA A 158 -2.16 17.10 10.66
N VAL A 159 -3.49 17.17 10.74
CA VAL A 159 -4.38 16.71 9.66
C VAL A 159 -4.32 17.72 8.53
N VAL A 160 -3.67 17.33 7.44
CA VAL A 160 -3.49 18.21 6.28
C VAL A 160 -4.71 18.10 5.38
N ASN A 161 -5.47 19.21 5.27
CA ASN A 161 -6.56 19.34 4.30
C ASN A 161 -6.12 20.31 3.19
N GLN A 162 -6.08 19.84 1.96
CA GLN A 162 -5.72 20.63 0.79
C GLN A 162 -6.91 20.74 -0.15
N SER A 163 -7.24 21.96 -0.58
CA SER A 163 -8.10 22.22 -1.73
C SER A 163 -7.29 22.94 -2.82
N GLU A 164 -7.76 22.89 -4.07
CA GLU A 164 -7.10 23.52 -5.23
C GLU A 164 -6.79 25.02 -5.03
N ASN A 165 -7.55 25.68 -4.15
CA ASN A 165 -7.41 27.10 -3.82
C ASN A 165 -6.45 27.39 -2.65
N SER A 166 -5.92 26.38 -1.99
CA SER A 166 -4.88 26.56 -0.98
C SER A 166 -3.59 26.89 -1.71
N ALA A 167 -3.23 28.18 -1.74
CA ALA A 167 -1.95 28.63 -2.26
C ALA A 167 -0.84 27.74 -1.68
N LYS A 168 0.20 27.47 -2.48
CA LYS A 168 1.43 26.80 -2.07
C LYS A 168 2.02 27.52 -0.85
N ALA A 169 1.48 27.26 0.32
CA ALA A 169 2.17 27.52 1.55
C ALA A 169 3.36 26.56 1.58
N GLU A 170 4.53 27.03 1.95
CA GLU A 170 5.67 26.19 2.30
C GLU A 170 5.18 25.22 3.38
N GLN A 171 4.84 24.00 2.96
CA GLN A 171 4.35 22.98 3.87
C GLN A 171 5.55 22.20 4.36
N GLU A 172 5.66 22.05 5.66
CA GLU A 172 6.51 21.03 6.27
C GLU A 172 6.17 19.67 5.65
N GLU A 173 7.20 18.92 5.26
CA GLU A 173 7.04 17.56 4.72
C GLU A 173 6.23 16.72 5.72
N THR A 174 5.09 16.20 5.27
CA THR A 174 4.28 15.31 6.10
C THR A 174 4.94 13.94 6.22
N ALA A 175 4.60 13.17 7.27
CA ALA A 175 5.05 11.79 7.41
C ALA A 175 4.73 10.94 6.15
N ALA A 176 3.62 11.23 5.46
CA ALA A 176 3.26 10.61 4.19
C ALA A 176 4.21 10.98 3.05
N ASP A 177 4.67 12.24 2.99
CA ASP A 177 5.62 12.69 1.99
C ASP A 177 7.01 12.14 2.25
N LEU A 178 7.46 12.13 3.51
CA LEU A 178 8.71 11.50 3.94
C LEU A 178 8.73 10.01 3.57
N TRP A 179 7.63 9.30 3.85
CA TRP A 179 7.52 7.89 3.51
C TRP A 179 7.54 7.65 2.00
N LYS A 180 6.81 8.45 1.22
CA LYS A 180 6.81 8.39 -0.25
C LYS A 180 8.22 8.62 -0.82
N ASN A 181 8.93 9.61 -0.30
CA ASN A 181 10.28 9.93 -0.73
C ASN A 181 11.27 8.82 -0.36
N ALA A 182 11.16 8.25 0.85
CA ALA A 182 11.95 7.11 1.29
C ALA A 182 11.70 5.88 0.38
N PHE A 183 10.44 5.56 0.07
CA PHE A 183 10.07 4.44 -0.77
C PHE A 183 10.66 4.52 -2.19
N ILE A 184 10.64 5.71 -2.82
CA ILE A 184 11.21 5.91 -4.16
C ILE A 184 12.73 5.69 -4.15
N ARG A 185 13.41 5.99 -3.03
CA ARG A 185 14.86 5.88 -2.88
C ARG A 185 15.32 4.52 -2.38
N LEU A 186 14.46 3.76 -1.73
CA LEU A 186 14.78 2.49 -1.08
C LEU A 186 15.54 1.49 -1.98
N PRO A 187 15.16 1.28 -3.26
CA PRO A 187 15.89 0.37 -4.14
C PRO A 187 17.36 0.74 -4.34
N TYR A 188 17.70 2.02 -4.26
CA TYR A 188 19.07 2.50 -4.43
C TYR A 188 19.91 2.33 -3.14
N TYR A 189 19.28 2.33 -1.97
CA TYR A 189 19.98 2.09 -0.71
C TYR A 189 20.49 0.66 -0.58
N LYS A 190 19.81 -0.33 -1.17
CA LYS A 190 20.23 -1.74 -1.14
C LYS A 190 21.67 -1.92 -1.60
N ASN A 191 22.10 -1.21 -2.65
CA ASN A 191 23.47 -1.26 -3.17
C ASN A 191 24.51 -0.68 -2.20
N HIS A 192 24.11 0.26 -1.35
CA HIS A 192 24.97 0.81 -0.31
C HIS A 192 25.04 -0.11 0.91
N LEU A 193 23.91 -0.64 1.35
CA LEU A 193 23.79 -1.51 2.52
C LEU A 193 24.63 -2.79 2.39
N ILE A 194 24.66 -3.39 1.20
CA ILE A 194 25.48 -4.59 0.92
C ILE A 194 26.97 -4.34 1.19
N ARG A 195 27.49 -3.13 0.94
CA ARG A 195 28.90 -2.77 1.23
C ARG A 195 29.22 -2.77 2.71
N TYR A 196 28.20 -2.63 3.56
CA TYR A 196 28.33 -2.69 5.03
C TYR A 196 27.96 -4.06 5.59
N GLY A 197 27.79 -5.08 4.72
CA GLY A 197 27.40 -6.42 5.13
C GLY A 197 25.93 -6.55 5.54
N ILE A 198 25.09 -5.57 5.22
CA ILE A 198 23.67 -5.61 5.52
C ILE A 198 22.94 -6.16 4.30
N ILE A 199 22.24 -7.28 4.51
CA ILE A 199 21.39 -7.94 3.50
C ILE A 199 19.95 -7.79 3.97
N GLY A 200 19.10 -7.28 3.10
CA GLY A 200 17.65 -7.23 3.31
C GLY A 200 16.93 -7.95 2.19
N ASP A 201 15.95 -8.74 2.55
CA ASP A 201 15.03 -9.37 1.62
C ASP A 201 13.59 -9.19 2.08
N THR A 202 12.64 -9.41 1.19
CA THR A 202 11.25 -9.09 1.44
C THR A 202 10.34 -10.08 0.74
N PHE A 203 9.17 -10.29 1.32
CA PHE A 203 8.09 -10.98 0.62
C PHE A 203 6.74 -10.36 0.96
N GLU A 204 5.78 -10.60 0.09
CA GLU A 204 4.42 -10.09 0.22
C GLU A 204 3.43 -11.26 0.20
N THR A 205 2.39 -11.17 1.04
CA THR A 205 1.32 -12.16 1.09
C THR A 205 0.01 -11.50 1.50
N SER A 206 -1.08 -12.26 1.49
CA SER A 206 -2.38 -11.80 2.00
C SER A 206 -2.97 -12.82 2.96
N ILE A 207 -3.76 -12.35 3.92
CA ILE A 207 -4.34 -13.19 4.95
C ILE A 207 -5.67 -12.61 5.45
N PRO A 208 -6.70 -13.44 5.73
CA PRO A 208 -7.92 -12.97 6.37
C PRO A 208 -7.67 -12.35 7.74
N TRP A 209 -8.46 -11.32 8.11
CA TRP A 209 -8.31 -10.61 9.38
C TRP A 209 -8.29 -11.52 10.60
N GLU A 210 -9.14 -12.54 10.63
CA GLU A 210 -9.24 -13.49 11.76
C GLU A 210 -7.95 -14.27 12.04
N LYS A 211 -7.10 -14.45 11.01
CA LYS A 211 -5.85 -15.22 11.10
C LYS A 211 -4.62 -14.34 11.23
N PHE A 212 -4.77 -13.03 11.04
CA PHE A 212 -3.62 -12.13 10.97
C PHE A 212 -2.80 -12.11 12.26
N GLY A 213 -3.43 -12.08 13.42
CA GLY A 213 -2.71 -11.98 14.70
C GLY A 213 -1.79 -13.17 14.97
N ASP A 214 -2.25 -14.40 14.69
CA ASP A 214 -1.43 -15.61 14.83
C ASP A 214 -0.33 -15.65 13.78
N PHE A 215 -0.65 -15.30 12.53
CA PHE A 215 0.32 -15.19 11.46
C PHE A 215 1.44 -14.20 11.80
N TYR A 216 1.09 -12.99 12.25
CA TYR A 216 2.08 -11.95 12.56
C TYR A 216 3.06 -12.39 13.63
N ARG A 217 2.57 -12.98 14.72
CA ARG A 217 3.44 -13.49 15.79
C ARG A 217 4.31 -14.66 15.33
N GLY A 218 3.71 -15.61 14.62
CA GLY A 218 4.42 -16.78 14.12
C GLY A 218 5.52 -16.40 13.14
N ILE A 219 5.20 -15.61 12.11
CA ILE A 219 6.16 -15.27 11.06
C ILE A 219 7.34 -14.45 11.59
N LYS A 220 7.11 -13.51 12.51
CA LYS A 220 8.20 -12.74 13.14
C LYS A 220 9.11 -13.65 13.96
N SER A 221 8.55 -14.57 14.75
CA SER A 221 9.31 -15.54 15.54
C SER A 221 10.15 -16.48 14.66
N ASP A 222 9.51 -17.04 13.62
CA ASP A 222 10.15 -18.04 12.76
C ASP A 222 11.29 -17.41 11.93
N ILE A 223 11.05 -16.25 11.31
CA ILE A 223 12.09 -15.56 10.53
C ILE A 223 13.25 -15.14 11.43
N SER A 224 12.98 -14.55 12.61
CA SER A 224 14.03 -14.18 13.55
C SER A 224 14.89 -15.39 13.96
N SER A 225 14.26 -16.52 14.20
CA SER A 225 14.96 -17.77 14.54
C SER A 225 15.82 -18.28 13.38
N ILE A 226 15.28 -18.27 12.16
CA ILE A 226 16.00 -18.70 10.95
C ILE A 226 17.21 -17.80 10.68
N ILE A 227 17.04 -16.48 10.80
CA ILE A 227 18.15 -15.52 10.64
C ILE A 227 19.24 -15.81 11.67
N LYS A 228 18.85 -15.98 12.94
CA LYS A 228 19.79 -16.27 14.03
C LYS A 228 20.56 -17.58 13.79
N GLU A 229 19.87 -18.62 13.37
CA GLU A 229 20.49 -19.92 13.07
C GLU A 229 21.45 -19.81 11.87
N ALA A 230 21.04 -19.14 10.81
CA ALA A 230 21.82 -19.04 9.58
C ALA A 230 23.05 -18.12 9.69
N THR A 231 22.95 -17.05 10.47
CA THR A 231 23.98 -15.97 10.51
C THR A 231 24.72 -15.85 11.83
N GLY A 232 24.14 -16.36 12.92
CA GLY A 232 24.63 -16.14 14.29
C GLY A 232 24.22 -14.78 14.88
N TYR A 233 23.57 -13.91 14.11
CA TYR A 233 23.15 -12.56 14.53
C TYR A 233 21.63 -12.45 14.59
N ASP A 234 21.15 -11.56 15.45
CA ASP A 234 19.74 -11.21 15.48
C ASP A 234 19.41 -10.32 14.27
N GLY A 235 18.36 -10.68 13.54
CA GLY A 235 17.87 -9.89 12.41
C GLY A 235 16.71 -9.00 12.81
N LEU A 236 16.50 -7.94 12.04
CA LEU A 236 15.30 -7.11 12.14
C LEU A 236 14.22 -7.70 11.22
N VAL A 237 13.02 -7.92 11.77
CA VAL A 237 11.86 -8.37 11.00
C VAL A 237 10.76 -7.35 11.17
N SER A 238 10.43 -6.66 10.10
CA SER A 238 9.38 -5.64 10.07
C SER A 238 8.14 -6.08 9.29
N CYS A 239 7.02 -5.44 9.57
CA CYS A 239 5.75 -5.69 8.93
C CYS A 239 5.04 -4.38 8.58
N ARG A 240 4.57 -4.28 7.33
CA ARG A 240 3.63 -3.23 6.94
C ARG A 240 2.46 -3.77 6.14
N PHE A 241 1.35 -3.07 6.14
CA PHE A 241 0.26 -3.32 5.21
C PHE A 241 0.49 -2.51 3.93
N THR A 242 0.70 -3.20 2.82
CA THR A 242 0.85 -2.58 1.50
C THR A 242 -0.51 -2.17 0.96
N HIS A 243 -1.49 -3.07 1.06
CA HIS A 243 -2.88 -2.86 0.67
C HIS A 243 -3.81 -3.41 1.74
N VAL A 244 -5.01 -2.87 1.78
CA VAL A 244 -6.02 -3.22 2.77
C VAL A 244 -7.35 -3.47 2.07
N TYR A 245 -7.96 -4.60 2.39
CA TYR A 245 -9.25 -5.03 1.86
C TYR A 245 -10.22 -5.33 3.01
N PRO A 246 -11.54 -5.35 2.74
CA PRO A 246 -12.53 -5.72 3.76
C PRO A 246 -12.28 -7.09 4.39
N ASP A 247 -11.69 -8.03 3.65
CA ASP A 247 -11.46 -9.42 4.06
C ASP A 247 -10.12 -9.61 4.77
N GLY A 248 -9.11 -8.75 4.51
CA GLY A 248 -7.78 -8.88 5.09
C GLY A 248 -6.75 -7.94 4.50
N PRO A 249 -5.56 -7.84 5.10
CA PRO A 249 -4.46 -7.03 4.58
C PRO A 249 -3.61 -7.81 3.57
N ALA A 250 -2.98 -7.09 2.65
CA ALA A 250 -1.79 -7.53 1.96
C ALA A 250 -0.57 -7.13 2.81
N VAL A 251 0.10 -8.13 3.34
CA VAL A 251 1.18 -7.99 4.33
C VAL A 251 2.52 -8.02 3.62
N TYR A 252 3.36 -7.05 3.90
CA TYR A 252 4.72 -6.98 3.42
C TYR A 252 5.68 -7.17 4.61
N ILE A 253 6.52 -8.18 4.53
CA ILE A 253 7.51 -8.54 5.56
C ILE A 253 8.89 -8.20 5.01
N SER A 254 9.70 -7.54 5.81
CA SER A 254 11.09 -7.18 5.45
C SER A 254 12.06 -7.63 6.52
#